data_72a10126a985bbcb29c71abbc3c2ef42
#
_entry.id   72a10126a985bbcb29c71abbc3c2ef42
#
_cell.length_a   1.000
_cell.length_b   1.000
_cell.length_c   1.000
_cell.angle_alpha   90.00
_cell.angle_beta   90.00
_cell.angle_gamma   90.00
#
_symmetry.space_group_name_H-M   'P 1'
#
loop_
_entity.id
_entity.type
_entity.pdbx_description
1 polymer ?
#
loop_
_entity_poly.entity_id
_entity_poly.type
_entity_poly.pdbx_seq_one_letter_code
_entity_poly.pdbx_strand_id
1 'polypeptide(L)'
;MSSNPSLSLQPHHDGSELYLSSLTPKIGEKVTFRFRAPLEYRIDEAILRLYLDGEPRFFKMDRVMHDGEQWWSASVEVINRKTHYRFLMLNGNRYTWLNSRGLHHNDVTSGHDFQLLALSEFPNWIRSSVFYQIFPDRFASCGKYGSKKPKEFVARDWDQKPKGRDKTTGVEYFGGDLEGVREHLDHIEELGANGIYFTPIFPARSTHRYDASSFNEVDPLLGGNESFLRLKKQCDSLGIALMGDLTTNHCGAGHPWIVKALKNRKSRERSFFYWNNRSKHGYKVGGD
;
A
#
# COMPACT_ATOMS: atom_id res chain seq x y z
N MET A 1 11.93 10.55 31.60
CA MET A 1 11.35 9.71 30.53
C MET A 1 10.76 8.49 31.22
N SER A 2 9.44 8.38 31.36
CA SER A 2 8.85 7.19 31.99
C SER A 2 8.85 6.08 30.94
N SER A 3 9.73 5.09 31.13
CA SER A 3 9.67 3.83 30.41
C SER A 3 8.29 3.22 30.66
N ASN A 4 7.57 2.91 29.60
CA ASN A 4 6.30 2.20 29.71
C ASN A 4 6.61 0.77 30.23
N PRO A 5 6.39 0.46 31.52
CA PRO A 5 6.91 -0.76 32.12
C PRO A 5 6.26 -2.04 31.58
N SER A 6 5.16 -1.92 30.83
CA SER A 6 4.42 -3.09 30.33
C SER A 6 5.09 -3.81 29.16
N LEU A 7 5.86 -3.11 28.32
CA LEU A 7 6.53 -3.72 27.15
C LEU A 7 7.82 -4.47 27.54
N SER A 8 8.49 -4.07 28.63
CA SER A 8 9.69 -4.75 29.12
C SER A 8 9.41 -6.02 29.91
N LEU A 9 8.16 -6.26 30.33
CA LEU A 9 7.79 -7.39 31.20
C LEU A 9 7.29 -8.64 30.46
N GLN A 10 7.26 -8.61 29.12
CA GLN A 10 6.71 -9.73 28.31
C GLN A 10 7.64 -10.10 27.15
N PRO A 11 7.60 -11.36 26.70
CA PRO A 11 8.23 -11.75 25.43
C PRO A 11 7.76 -10.86 24.29
N HIS A 12 8.69 -10.45 23.43
CA HIS A 12 8.42 -9.49 22.36
C HIS A 12 9.15 -9.85 21.08
N HIS A 13 8.44 -9.64 19.97
CA HIS A 13 8.90 -9.65 18.60
C HIS A 13 7.94 -8.79 17.78
N ASP A 14 8.46 -7.96 16.86
CA ASP A 14 7.66 -7.05 16.02
C ASP A 14 7.96 -7.16 14.52
N GLY A 15 8.86 -8.08 14.14
CA GLY A 15 9.28 -8.26 12.74
C GLY A 15 10.28 -7.21 12.23
N SER A 16 10.80 -6.32 13.08
CA SER A 16 11.80 -5.33 12.72
C SER A 16 13.22 -5.92 12.54
N GLU A 17 14.17 -5.08 12.10
CA GLU A 17 15.59 -5.43 11.93
C GLU A 17 16.27 -5.83 13.25
N LEU A 18 15.70 -5.46 14.39
CA LEU A 18 16.16 -5.92 15.68
C LEU A 18 15.98 -7.44 15.83
N TYR A 19 14.90 -7.97 15.29
CA TYR A 19 14.50 -9.37 15.48
C TYR A 19 14.72 -10.24 14.25
N LEU A 20 14.92 -9.65 13.08
CA LEU A 20 15.18 -10.38 11.83
C LEU A 20 16.52 -9.92 11.25
N SER A 21 17.36 -10.86 10.83
CA SER A 21 18.64 -10.51 10.20
C SER A 21 18.47 -9.96 8.77
N SER A 22 17.31 -10.16 8.16
CA SER A 22 16.94 -9.58 6.85
C SER A 22 15.42 -9.41 6.81
N LEU A 23 14.94 -8.24 6.39
CA LEU A 23 13.51 -7.96 6.19
C LEU A 23 13.02 -8.29 4.78
N THR A 24 13.95 -8.42 3.83
CA THR A 24 13.67 -8.73 2.43
C THR A 24 14.69 -9.75 1.92
N PRO A 25 14.69 -10.96 2.49
CA PRO A 25 15.63 -12.00 2.07
C PRO A 25 15.37 -12.42 0.63
N LYS A 26 16.41 -12.92 -0.01
CA LYS A 26 16.28 -13.68 -1.26
C LYS A 26 15.86 -15.13 -0.95
N ILE A 27 15.22 -15.79 -1.89
CA ILE A 27 14.98 -17.24 -1.80
C ILE A 27 16.34 -17.94 -1.70
N GLY A 28 16.47 -18.85 -0.75
CA GLY A 28 17.73 -19.53 -0.40
C GLY A 28 18.57 -18.80 0.65
N GLU A 29 18.22 -17.58 1.02
CA GLU A 29 18.95 -16.83 2.06
C GLU A 29 18.61 -17.39 3.45
N LYS A 30 19.65 -17.50 4.29
CA LYS A 30 19.50 -17.89 5.70
C LYS A 30 19.18 -16.67 6.56
N VAL A 31 17.98 -16.65 7.16
CA VAL A 31 17.50 -15.59 8.03
C VAL A 31 17.51 -16.05 9.48
N THR A 32 18.00 -15.18 10.36
CA THR A 32 17.91 -15.39 11.81
C THR A 32 16.67 -14.70 12.36
N PHE A 33 15.81 -15.49 13.00
CA PHE A 33 14.60 -15.05 13.69
C PHE A 33 14.92 -14.96 15.19
N ARG A 34 14.52 -13.87 15.83
CA ARG A 34 14.76 -13.64 17.25
C ARG A 34 13.49 -13.19 17.94
N PHE A 35 13.38 -13.47 19.23
CA PHE A 35 12.53 -12.73 20.15
C PHE A 35 13.29 -12.50 21.45
N ARG A 36 12.89 -11.49 22.22
CA ARG A 36 13.43 -11.23 23.56
C ARG A 36 12.38 -11.47 24.61
N ALA A 37 12.82 -11.78 25.82
CA ALA A 37 11.96 -11.86 27.00
C ALA A 37 12.72 -11.39 28.24
N PRO A 38 12.01 -10.84 29.26
CA PRO A 38 12.62 -10.53 30.56
C PRO A 38 13.20 -11.78 31.20
N LEU A 39 14.20 -11.61 32.09
CA LEU A 39 14.80 -12.72 32.82
C LEU A 39 13.79 -13.48 33.70
N GLU A 40 12.86 -12.73 34.27
CA GLU A 40 11.83 -13.26 35.16
C GLU A 40 10.77 -14.09 34.43
N TYR A 41 10.66 -13.91 33.12
CA TYR A 41 9.74 -14.68 32.29
C TYR A 41 10.34 -16.07 32.00
N ARG A 42 9.91 -17.05 32.78
CA ARG A 42 10.49 -18.41 32.70
C ARG A 42 10.17 -19.06 31.35
N ILE A 43 11.22 -19.40 30.58
CA ILE A 43 11.20 -20.18 29.37
C ILE A 43 12.24 -21.27 29.47
N ASP A 44 11.80 -22.51 29.47
CA ASP A 44 12.69 -23.68 29.53
C ASP A 44 13.20 -24.03 28.12
N GLU A 45 12.35 -23.91 27.12
CA GLU A 45 12.66 -24.13 25.72
C GLU A 45 11.84 -23.21 24.82
N ALA A 46 12.43 -22.75 23.72
CA ALA A 46 11.74 -22.00 22.70
C ALA A 46 11.89 -22.64 21.32
N ILE A 47 10.84 -22.55 20.52
CA ILE A 47 10.74 -23.17 19.20
C ILE A 47 10.19 -22.14 18.21
N LEU A 48 10.90 -21.95 17.11
CA LEU A 48 10.41 -21.21 15.98
C LEU A 48 9.59 -22.15 15.08
N ARG A 49 8.34 -21.83 14.86
CA ARG A 49 7.48 -22.55 13.90
C ARG A 49 7.35 -21.75 12.62
N LEU A 50 7.69 -22.35 11.49
CA LEU A 50 7.49 -21.78 10.15
C LEU A 50 6.64 -22.70 9.30
N TYR A 51 5.95 -22.13 8.31
CA TYR A 51 5.43 -22.88 7.17
C TYR A 51 6.46 -22.86 6.05
N LEU A 52 7.00 -24.03 5.72
CA LEU A 52 7.92 -24.22 4.59
C LEU A 52 7.30 -25.22 3.63
N ASP A 53 7.14 -24.83 2.39
CA ASP A 53 6.54 -25.66 1.34
C ASP A 53 5.16 -26.25 1.73
N GLY A 54 4.32 -25.41 2.36
CA GLY A 54 2.97 -25.80 2.79
C GLY A 54 2.90 -26.60 4.09
N GLU A 55 4.03 -26.96 4.69
CA GLU A 55 4.10 -27.79 5.90
C GLU A 55 4.67 -27.01 7.09
N PRO A 56 4.14 -27.23 8.32
CA PRO A 56 4.72 -26.64 9.52
C PRO A 56 6.05 -27.33 9.86
N ARG A 57 7.09 -26.54 10.05
CA ARG A 57 8.41 -26.97 10.51
C ARG A 57 8.73 -26.29 11.83
N PHE A 58 9.41 -27.02 12.71
CA PHE A 58 9.74 -26.57 14.06
C PHE A 58 11.25 -26.58 14.24
N PHE A 59 11.80 -25.44 14.67
CA PHE A 59 13.23 -25.25 14.86
C PHE A 59 13.47 -24.84 16.30
N LYS A 60 14.29 -25.60 17.00
CA LYS A 60 14.73 -25.25 18.34
C LYS A 60 15.53 -23.96 18.30
N MET A 61 15.30 -23.09 19.29
CA MET A 61 15.98 -21.81 19.39
C MET A 61 17.06 -21.84 20.46
N ASP A 62 18.18 -21.18 20.19
CA ASP A 62 19.27 -20.99 21.13
C ASP A 62 19.02 -19.75 21.97
N ARG A 63 19.33 -19.85 23.28
CA ARG A 63 19.22 -18.75 24.23
C ARG A 63 20.55 -18.06 24.45
N VAL A 64 20.54 -16.74 24.41
CA VAL A 64 21.67 -15.87 24.78
C VAL A 64 21.18 -14.81 25.75
N MET A 65 22.02 -14.49 26.74
CA MET A 65 21.73 -13.41 27.69
C MET A 65 22.39 -12.13 27.22
N HIS A 66 21.61 -11.05 27.11
CA HIS A 66 22.12 -9.75 26.69
C HIS A 66 21.33 -8.64 27.41
N ASP A 67 22.04 -7.68 27.99
CA ASP A 67 21.49 -6.48 28.65
C ASP A 67 20.34 -6.75 29.65
N GLY A 68 20.48 -7.81 30.47
CA GLY A 68 19.46 -8.16 31.45
C GLY A 68 18.21 -8.83 30.88
N GLU A 69 18.23 -9.23 29.62
CA GLU A 69 17.15 -9.96 28.93
C GLU A 69 17.65 -11.30 28.38
N GLN A 70 16.74 -12.22 28.18
CA GLN A 70 16.99 -13.45 27.42
C GLN A 70 16.57 -13.26 25.98
N TRP A 71 17.50 -13.54 25.07
CA TRP A 71 17.29 -13.51 23.63
C TRP A 71 17.28 -14.94 23.08
N TRP A 72 16.26 -15.25 22.32
CA TRP A 72 16.11 -16.55 21.68
C TRP A 72 16.22 -16.39 20.18
N SER A 73 17.00 -17.25 19.52
CA SER A 73 17.26 -17.15 18.09
C SER A 73 17.32 -18.50 17.39
N ALA A 74 16.86 -18.54 16.15
CA ALA A 74 17.07 -19.65 15.22
C ALA A 74 17.30 -19.12 13.80
N SER A 75 18.20 -19.76 13.05
CA SER A 75 18.51 -19.39 11.69
C SER A 75 17.99 -20.44 10.71
N VAL A 76 17.16 -20.03 9.76
CA VAL A 76 16.48 -20.90 8.82
C VAL A 76 16.61 -20.38 7.39
N GLU A 77 16.80 -21.26 6.42
CA GLU A 77 16.77 -20.91 5.00
C GLU A 77 15.35 -20.58 4.56
N VAL A 78 15.16 -19.43 3.89
CA VAL A 78 13.87 -18.98 3.39
C VAL A 78 13.65 -19.54 1.98
N ILE A 79 12.76 -20.52 1.84
CA ILE A 79 12.47 -21.20 0.57
C ILE A 79 11.17 -20.72 -0.09
N ASN A 80 10.32 -20.02 0.64
CA ASN A 80 9.03 -19.52 0.15
C ASN A 80 9.07 -18.01 -0.07
N ARG A 81 8.34 -17.51 -1.07
CA ARG A 81 8.14 -16.05 -1.26
C ARG A 81 7.44 -15.38 -0.09
N LYS A 82 6.58 -16.12 0.60
CA LYS A 82 5.88 -15.69 1.80
C LYS A 82 6.01 -16.79 2.85
N THR A 83 6.69 -16.49 3.94
CA THR A 83 6.88 -17.40 5.07
C THR A 83 6.07 -16.92 6.26
N HIS A 84 5.15 -17.74 6.73
CA HIS A 84 4.42 -17.51 7.98
C HIS A 84 5.18 -18.12 9.13
N TYR A 85 5.32 -17.38 10.25
CA TYR A 85 6.05 -17.86 11.42
C TYR A 85 5.47 -17.33 12.72
N ARG A 86 5.73 -18.08 13.80
CA ARG A 86 5.43 -17.72 15.20
C ARG A 86 6.36 -18.45 16.13
N PHE A 87 6.37 -18.04 17.38
CA PHE A 87 7.23 -18.65 18.40
C PHE A 87 6.39 -19.42 19.41
N LEU A 88 6.88 -20.59 19.81
CA LEU A 88 6.36 -21.40 20.90
C LEU A 88 7.36 -21.37 22.05
N MET A 89 6.90 -21.02 23.23
CA MET A 89 7.67 -21.02 24.46
C MET A 89 7.11 -22.08 25.39
N LEU A 90 7.97 -22.93 25.95
CA LEU A 90 7.63 -24.00 26.87
C LEU A 90 8.13 -23.64 28.27
N ASN A 91 7.32 -23.94 29.29
CA ASN A 91 7.65 -23.79 30.70
C ASN A 91 7.01 -24.96 31.50
N GLY A 92 7.77 -25.98 31.78
CA GLY A 92 7.25 -27.24 32.32
C GLY A 92 6.15 -27.82 31.42
N ASN A 93 4.96 -28.01 31.99
CA ASN A 93 3.78 -28.51 31.23
C ASN A 93 2.93 -27.41 30.59
N ARG A 94 3.39 -26.16 30.60
CA ARG A 94 2.68 -25.02 30.03
C ARG A 94 3.36 -24.59 28.73
N TYR A 95 2.57 -24.07 27.82
CA TYR A 95 3.09 -23.47 26.59
C TYR A 95 2.46 -22.10 26.34
N THR A 96 3.17 -21.27 25.61
CA THR A 96 2.71 -19.95 25.18
C THR A 96 3.14 -19.70 23.75
N TRP A 97 2.20 -19.30 22.90
CA TRP A 97 2.47 -18.83 21.55
C TRP A 97 2.70 -17.32 21.55
N LEU A 98 3.67 -16.87 20.76
CA LEU A 98 3.85 -15.46 20.40
C LEU A 98 3.65 -15.31 18.89
N ASN A 99 2.64 -14.53 18.49
CA ASN A 99 2.35 -14.18 17.12
C ASN A 99 2.12 -12.67 16.98
N SER A 100 1.68 -12.17 15.81
CA SER A 100 1.49 -10.74 15.54
C SER A 100 0.42 -10.07 16.43
N ARG A 101 -0.41 -10.84 17.15
CA ARG A 101 -1.37 -10.33 18.13
C ARG A 101 -0.89 -10.40 19.60
N GLY A 102 0.33 -10.87 19.81
CA GLY A 102 0.92 -11.00 21.14
C GLY A 102 0.92 -12.45 21.68
N LEU A 103 0.77 -12.59 23.00
CA LEU A 103 0.89 -13.86 23.71
C LEU A 103 -0.45 -14.60 23.84
N HIS A 104 -0.42 -15.92 23.60
CA HIS A 104 -1.58 -16.81 23.71
C HIS A 104 -1.23 -18.08 24.48
N HIS A 105 -2.06 -18.44 25.46
CA HIS A 105 -1.90 -19.65 26.30
C HIS A 105 -2.75 -20.83 25.80
N ASN A 106 -3.30 -20.74 24.61
CA ASN A 106 -4.07 -21.75 23.91
C ASN A 106 -3.62 -21.84 22.45
N ASP A 107 -4.03 -22.90 21.77
CA ASP A 107 -3.74 -23.06 20.36
C ASP A 107 -4.34 -21.92 19.52
N VAL A 108 -3.57 -21.47 18.55
CA VAL A 108 -3.93 -20.38 17.65
C VAL A 108 -3.80 -20.81 16.20
N THR A 109 -4.68 -20.31 15.36
CA THR A 109 -4.61 -20.52 13.91
C THR A 109 -3.45 -19.71 13.31
N SER A 110 -3.04 -20.04 12.08
CA SER A 110 -1.99 -19.30 11.35
C SER A 110 -2.42 -17.94 10.79
N GLY A 111 -3.70 -17.56 10.99
CA GLY A 111 -4.23 -16.29 10.46
C GLY A 111 -3.56 -15.03 11.02
N HIS A 112 -2.86 -15.16 12.15
CA HIS A 112 -2.13 -14.07 12.81
C HIS A 112 -0.64 -14.39 13.01
N ASP A 113 -0.09 -15.31 12.24
CA ASP A 113 1.35 -15.52 12.21
C ASP A 113 2.06 -14.26 11.70
N PHE A 114 3.27 -14.01 12.16
CA PHE A 114 4.16 -13.04 11.52
C PHE A 114 4.43 -13.48 10.09
N GLN A 115 4.79 -12.54 9.24
CA GLN A 115 5.05 -12.80 7.84
C GLN A 115 6.42 -12.24 7.44
N LEU A 116 7.23 -13.06 6.81
CA LEU A 116 8.46 -12.67 6.14
C LEU A 116 8.27 -12.81 4.64
N LEU A 117 8.56 -11.77 3.90
CA LEU A 117 8.41 -11.74 2.44
C LEU A 117 9.78 -11.79 1.77
N ALA A 118 10.06 -12.88 1.07
CA ALA A 118 11.19 -13.00 0.16
C ALA A 118 10.76 -12.48 -1.21
N LEU A 119 10.73 -11.16 -1.36
CA LEU A 119 10.35 -10.51 -2.61
C LEU A 119 11.60 -10.10 -3.38
N SER A 120 11.46 -10.04 -4.72
CA SER A 120 12.44 -9.35 -5.56
C SER A 120 12.60 -7.92 -5.08
N GLU A 121 13.81 -7.38 -5.21
CA GLU A 121 14.22 -6.07 -4.71
C GLU A 121 13.15 -4.99 -4.88
N PHE A 122 12.67 -4.44 -3.75
CA PHE A 122 11.90 -3.21 -3.77
C PHE A 122 12.82 -2.06 -4.12
N PRO A 123 12.36 -1.04 -4.80
CA PRO A 123 13.11 0.20 -4.93
C PRO A 123 13.49 0.71 -3.54
N ASN A 124 14.78 0.96 -3.31
CA ASN A 124 15.31 1.35 -2.00
C ASN A 124 14.64 2.61 -1.42
N TRP A 125 14.18 3.51 -2.30
CA TRP A 125 13.52 4.76 -1.91
C TRP A 125 12.20 4.55 -1.17
N ILE A 126 11.46 3.44 -1.38
CA ILE A 126 10.13 3.22 -0.75
C ILE A 126 10.21 3.23 0.78
N ARG A 127 11.28 2.66 1.37
CA ARG A 127 11.40 2.51 2.83
C ARG A 127 11.65 3.83 3.55
N SER A 128 12.29 4.78 2.88
CA SER A 128 12.62 6.10 3.42
C SER A 128 11.71 7.20 2.90
N SER A 129 10.58 6.84 2.25
CA SER A 129 9.69 7.83 1.66
C SER A 129 8.59 8.27 2.61
N VAL A 130 8.37 9.57 2.61
CA VAL A 130 7.18 10.21 3.16
C VAL A 130 6.37 10.76 1.98
N PHE A 131 5.17 10.23 1.79
CA PHE A 131 4.32 10.58 0.64
C PHE A 131 3.31 11.67 1.00
N TYR A 132 3.23 12.67 0.14
CA TYR A 132 2.14 13.64 0.12
C TYR A 132 1.13 13.27 -0.97
N GLN A 133 -0.12 13.02 -0.61
CA GLN A 133 -1.16 12.69 -1.58
C GLN A 133 -1.70 13.96 -2.24
N ILE A 134 -1.74 13.98 -3.57
CA ILE A 134 -2.31 15.07 -4.34
C ILE A 134 -3.55 14.60 -5.10
N PHE A 135 -4.68 15.29 -4.89
CA PHE A 135 -5.83 15.29 -5.77
C PHE A 135 -5.64 16.44 -6.76
N PRO A 136 -5.29 16.18 -8.05
CA PRO A 136 -4.79 17.24 -8.95
C PRO A 136 -5.73 18.44 -9.12
N ASP A 137 -7.05 18.20 -9.25
CA ASP A 137 -8.04 19.26 -9.37
C ASP A 137 -8.10 20.22 -8.15
N ARG A 138 -7.52 19.84 -7.01
CA ARG A 138 -7.70 20.51 -5.71
C ARG A 138 -6.39 20.96 -5.04
N PHE A 139 -5.27 20.91 -5.72
CA PHE A 139 -3.98 21.27 -5.12
C PHE A 139 -3.50 22.66 -5.56
N ALA A 140 -3.26 22.86 -6.86
CA ALA A 140 -2.83 24.14 -7.40
C ALA A 140 -3.16 24.22 -8.90
N SER A 141 -3.33 25.42 -9.45
CA SER A 141 -3.66 25.66 -10.84
C SER A 141 -2.73 26.68 -11.48
N CYS A 142 -2.23 26.38 -12.67
CA CYS A 142 -1.53 27.39 -13.48
C CYS A 142 -2.49 28.27 -14.34
N GLY A 143 -3.80 28.02 -14.27
CA GLY A 143 -4.84 28.79 -15.00
C GLY A 143 -4.97 28.50 -16.50
N LYS A 144 -4.17 27.58 -17.10
CA LYS A 144 -4.10 27.41 -18.56
C LYS A 144 -5.12 26.44 -19.16
N TYR A 145 -5.62 25.46 -18.36
CA TYR A 145 -6.38 24.32 -18.91
C TYR A 145 -7.89 24.40 -18.70
N GLY A 146 -8.37 25.28 -17.84
CA GLY A 146 -9.79 25.40 -17.45
C GLY A 146 -10.76 25.70 -18.60
N SER A 147 -10.31 26.34 -19.67
CA SER A 147 -11.13 26.66 -20.86
C SER A 147 -11.60 25.41 -21.64
N LYS A 148 -10.93 24.27 -21.46
CA LYS A 148 -11.21 22.99 -22.13
C LYS A 148 -12.14 22.09 -21.32
N LYS A 149 -12.64 22.53 -20.17
CA LYS A 149 -13.46 21.69 -19.31
C LYS A 149 -14.75 21.22 -20.00
N PRO A 150 -15.20 19.98 -19.80
CA PRO A 150 -16.49 19.50 -20.28
C PRO A 150 -17.67 20.34 -19.78
N LYS A 151 -18.76 20.41 -20.57
CA LYS A 151 -19.95 21.20 -20.22
C LYS A 151 -20.62 20.73 -18.93
N GLU A 152 -20.56 19.44 -18.66
CA GLU A 152 -21.09 18.79 -17.48
C GLU A 152 -20.31 19.13 -16.18
N PHE A 153 -19.09 19.68 -16.28
CA PHE A 153 -18.30 20.07 -15.13
C PHE A 153 -18.77 21.42 -14.58
N VAL A 154 -19.04 21.44 -13.30
CA VAL A 154 -19.48 22.63 -12.55
C VAL A 154 -18.25 23.36 -12.04
N ALA A 155 -17.90 24.47 -12.69
CA ALA A 155 -16.80 25.31 -12.23
C ALA A 155 -17.04 25.85 -10.81
N ARG A 156 -16.00 25.86 -10.01
CA ARG A 156 -15.96 26.42 -8.68
C ARG A 156 -14.81 27.42 -8.59
N ASP A 157 -15.04 28.47 -7.84
CA ASP A 157 -13.94 29.36 -7.45
C ASP A 157 -13.06 28.63 -6.42
N TRP A 158 -11.76 28.94 -6.44
CA TRP A 158 -10.77 28.23 -5.63
C TRP A 158 -11.08 28.22 -4.13
N ASP A 159 -11.61 29.31 -3.61
CA ASP A 159 -11.96 29.50 -2.20
C ASP A 159 -13.35 28.95 -1.82
N GLN A 160 -14.11 28.44 -2.79
CA GLN A 160 -15.41 27.86 -2.52
C GLN A 160 -15.31 26.52 -1.81
N LYS A 161 -16.16 26.32 -0.80
CA LYS A 161 -16.23 25.07 -0.09
C LYS A 161 -16.83 23.96 -0.99
N PRO A 162 -16.18 22.78 -1.12
CA PRO A 162 -16.76 21.66 -1.84
C PRO A 162 -18.10 21.22 -1.22
N LYS A 163 -19.05 20.79 -2.05
CA LYS A 163 -20.39 20.39 -1.58
C LYS A 163 -20.47 19.02 -0.93
N GLY A 164 -19.40 18.27 -0.81
CA GLY A 164 -19.42 17.00 -0.11
C GLY A 164 -20.39 15.96 -0.73
N ARG A 165 -21.54 15.69 -0.10
CA ARG A 165 -22.50 14.67 -0.54
C ARG A 165 -23.62 15.26 -1.42
N ASP A 166 -23.30 15.68 -2.63
CA ASP A 166 -24.24 16.24 -3.61
C ASP A 166 -24.10 15.49 -4.94
N LYS A 167 -25.14 15.54 -5.77
CA LYS A 167 -25.13 14.95 -7.13
C LYS A 167 -24.04 15.54 -8.03
N THR A 168 -23.56 16.73 -7.74
CA THR A 168 -22.51 17.41 -8.49
C THR A 168 -21.11 17.18 -7.95
N THR A 169 -20.94 16.50 -6.81
CA THR A 169 -19.65 16.31 -6.14
C THR A 169 -18.56 15.74 -7.05
N GLY A 170 -18.90 14.74 -7.86
CA GLY A 170 -17.96 14.10 -8.78
C GLY A 170 -17.57 14.96 -9.99
N VAL A 171 -18.25 16.07 -10.25
CA VAL A 171 -18.04 16.97 -11.40
C VAL A 171 -17.77 18.43 -10.98
N GLU A 172 -17.60 18.71 -9.69
CA GLU A 172 -17.11 20.00 -9.21
C GLU A 172 -15.66 20.18 -9.65
N TYR A 173 -15.41 21.22 -10.45
CA TYR A 173 -14.12 21.48 -11.08
C TYR A 173 -13.51 22.77 -10.52
N PHE A 174 -12.40 22.66 -9.84
CA PHE A 174 -11.62 23.76 -9.28
C PHE A 174 -10.46 24.16 -10.17
N GLY A 175 -10.10 23.34 -11.13
CA GLY A 175 -9.15 23.65 -12.16
C GLY A 175 -7.68 23.48 -11.79
N GLY A 176 -7.38 22.72 -10.74
CA GLY A 176 -6.02 22.31 -10.44
C GLY A 176 -5.44 21.42 -11.55
N ASP A 177 -4.13 21.50 -11.75
CA ASP A 177 -3.42 20.83 -12.83
C ASP A 177 -1.98 20.45 -12.46
N LEU A 178 -1.29 19.66 -13.29
CA LEU A 178 0.06 19.18 -13.02
C LEU A 178 1.13 20.29 -13.12
N GLU A 179 0.85 21.34 -13.87
CA GLU A 179 1.75 22.49 -13.92
C GLU A 179 1.69 23.28 -12.62
N GLY A 180 0.47 23.46 -12.07
CA GLY A 180 0.29 24.03 -10.74
C GLY A 180 0.99 23.22 -9.65
N VAL A 181 0.95 21.88 -9.75
CA VAL A 181 1.74 21.02 -8.84
C VAL A 181 3.23 21.29 -9.00
N ARG A 182 3.72 21.39 -10.24
CA ARG A 182 5.13 21.65 -10.54
C ARG A 182 5.62 23.00 -9.98
N GLU A 183 4.77 24.01 -10.03
CA GLU A 183 5.07 25.37 -9.52
C GLU A 183 5.06 25.45 -7.99
N HIS A 184 4.55 24.43 -7.27
CA HIS A 184 4.46 24.39 -5.81
C HIS A 184 5.16 23.17 -5.19
N LEU A 185 6.24 22.67 -5.82
CA LEU A 185 7.05 21.57 -5.26
C LEU A 185 7.81 21.99 -4.00
N ASP A 186 8.11 23.28 -3.83
CA ASP A 186 8.68 23.85 -2.61
C ASP A 186 7.84 23.53 -1.37
N HIS A 187 6.51 23.59 -1.47
CA HIS A 187 5.61 23.20 -0.38
C HIS A 187 5.80 21.72 0.03
N ILE A 188 6.07 20.84 -0.93
CA ILE A 188 6.31 19.42 -0.65
C ILE A 188 7.66 19.21 0.06
N GLU A 189 8.68 19.95 -0.38
CA GLU A 189 10.02 19.92 0.23
C GLU A 189 9.99 20.49 1.65
N GLU A 190 9.32 21.62 1.88
CA GLU A 190 9.16 22.26 3.21
C GLU A 190 8.46 21.35 4.22
N LEU A 191 7.51 20.52 3.77
CA LEU A 191 6.86 19.49 4.60
C LEU A 191 7.78 18.31 4.92
N GLY A 192 8.95 18.21 4.29
CA GLY A 192 9.86 17.06 4.41
C GLY A 192 9.36 15.82 3.69
N ALA A 193 8.39 15.94 2.78
CA ALA A 193 7.95 14.83 1.93
C ALA A 193 8.89 14.67 0.74
N ASN A 194 9.24 13.41 0.43
CA ASN A 194 10.11 13.05 -0.68
C ASN A 194 9.41 12.12 -1.69
N GLY A 195 8.10 12.04 -1.62
CA GLY A 195 7.24 11.32 -2.56
C GLY A 195 5.90 12.02 -2.75
N ILE A 196 5.39 12.01 -3.98
CA ILE A 196 4.05 12.48 -4.32
C ILE A 196 3.24 11.27 -4.79
N TYR A 197 2.08 11.05 -4.17
CA TYR A 197 1.08 10.09 -4.62
C TYR A 197 -0.09 10.82 -5.26
N PHE A 198 -0.28 10.63 -6.56
CA PHE A 198 -1.43 11.19 -7.27
C PHE A 198 -2.64 10.27 -7.19
N THR A 199 -3.84 10.82 -6.88
CA THR A 199 -5.07 10.19 -7.34
C THR A 199 -5.08 10.13 -8.87
N PRO A 200 -5.97 9.33 -9.54
CA PRO A 200 -5.86 9.09 -10.97
C PRO A 200 -5.72 10.37 -11.81
N ILE A 201 -4.82 10.33 -12.80
CA ILE A 201 -4.51 11.44 -13.71
C ILE A 201 -4.97 11.19 -15.15
N PHE A 202 -5.68 10.09 -15.40
CA PHE A 202 -6.18 9.70 -16.71
C PHE A 202 -7.43 10.48 -17.11
N PRO A 203 -7.76 10.61 -18.42
CA PRO A 203 -9.01 11.21 -18.86
C PRO A 203 -10.23 10.49 -18.29
N ALA A 204 -11.20 11.25 -17.80
CA ALA A 204 -12.39 10.72 -17.16
C ALA A 204 -13.57 11.69 -17.28
N ARG A 205 -14.79 11.25 -16.88
CA ARG A 205 -15.98 12.09 -16.80
C ARG A 205 -16.21 12.70 -15.42
N SER A 206 -15.35 12.35 -14.47
CA SER A 206 -15.35 12.93 -13.11
C SER A 206 -14.04 13.64 -12.84
N THR A 207 -14.05 14.56 -11.88
CA THR A 207 -12.83 15.26 -11.44
C THR A 207 -11.93 14.39 -10.57
N HIS A 208 -12.46 13.34 -9.96
CA HIS A 208 -11.66 12.35 -9.21
C HIS A 208 -10.98 11.32 -10.11
N ARG A 209 -11.39 11.16 -11.35
CA ARG A 209 -10.77 10.32 -12.41
C ARG A 209 -10.69 8.82 -12.14
N TYR A 210 -11.39 8.31 -11.12
CA TYR A 210 -11.49 6.86 -10.92
C TYR A 210 -12.32 6.14 -11.98
N ASP A 211 -13.10 6.88 -12.79
CA ASP A 211 -13.85 6.40 -13.94
C ASP A 211 -13.10 6.64 -15.27
N ALA A 212 -11.83 6.25 -15.33
CA ALA A 212 -10.96 6.48 -16.49
C ALA A 212 -11.58 6.00 -17.80
N SER A 213 -11.52 6.88 -18.82
CA SER A 213 -11.91 6.58 -20.21
C SER A 213 -10.74 6.21 -21.12
N SER A 214 -9.51 6.38 -20.65
CA SER A 214 -8.26 5.95 -21.25
C SER A 214 -7.25 5.66 -20.14
N PHE A 215 -6.31 4.73 -20.36
CA PHE A 215 -5.16 4.48 -19.49
C PHE A 215 -3.82 4.77 -20.19
N ASN A 216 -3.87 5.33 -21.42
CA ASN A 216 -2.69 5.49 -22.25
C ASN A 216 -2.16 6.93 -22.28
N GLU A 217 -2.85 7.85 -21.66
CA GLU A 217 -2.53 9.28 -21.69
C GLU A 217 -2.94 9.97 -20.40
N VAL A 218 -2.27 11.06 -20.09
CA VAL A 218 -2.66 11.95 -19.00
C VAL A 218 -3.78 12.88 -19.48
N ASP A 219 -4.75 13.17 -18.61
CA ASP A 219 -5.89 14.03 -18.91
C ASP A 219 -5.41 15.40 -19.44
N PRO A 220 -5.87 15.82 -20.63
CA PRO A 220 -5.58 17.15 -21.18
C PRO A 220 -5.99 18.30 -20.25
N LEU A 221 -6.99 18.11 -19.37
CA LEU A 221 -7.38 19.10 -18.35
C LEU A 221 -6.33 19.27 -17.25
N LEU A 222 -5.45 18.28 -17.07
CA LEU A 222 -4.31 18.36 -16.18
C LEU A 222 -3.02 18.81 -16.89
N GLY A 223 -3.09 19.16 -18.16
CA GLY A 223 -1.95 19.56 -18.99
C GLY A 223 -1.36 18.42 -19.85
N GLY A 224 -1.96 17.23 -19.82
CA GLY A 224 -1.57 16.10 -20.66
C GLY A 224 -0.18 15.55 -20.35
N ASN A 225 0.31 14.68 -21.25
CA ASN A 225 1.59 13.99 -21.10
C ASN A 225 2.78 14.97 -20.97
N GLU A 226 2.74 16.09 -21.66
CA GLU A 226 3.85 17.07 -21.63
C GLU A 226 4.02 17.70 -20.25
N SER A 227 2.93 18.10 -19.58
CA SER A 227 2.99 18.63 -18.21
C SER A 227 3.46 17.59 -17.23
N PHE A 228 3.03 16.33 -17.39
CA PHE A 228 3.52 15.24 -16.57
C PHE A 228 5.03 15.02 -16.75
N LEU A 229 5.55 15.06 -17.95
CA LEU A 229 6.98 14.89 -18.23
C LEU A 229 7.81 16.05 -17.64
N ARG A 230 7.32 17.30 -17.71
CA ARG A 230 7.99 18.45 -17.08
C ARG A 230 8.00 18.31 -15.56
N LEU A 231 6.87 17.95 -14.96
CA LEU A 231 6.77 17.68 -13.52
C LEU A 231 7.73 16.56 -13.10
N LYS A 232 7.70 15.44 -13.81
CA LYS A 232 8.59 14.29 -13.52
C LYS A 232 10.06 14.70 -13.55
N LYS A 233 10.48 15.44 -14.58
CA LYS A 233 11.86 15.93 -14.69
C LYS A 233 12.27 16.80 -13.50
N GLN A 234 11.41 17.69 -13.04
CA GLN A 234 11.69 18.55 -11.89
C GLN A 234 11.71 17.74 -10.59
N CYS A 235 10.74 16.84 -10.38
CA CYS A 235 10.75 15.92 -9.24
C CYS A 235 12.03 15.09 -9.17
N ASP A 236 12.50 14.58 -10.31
CA ASP A 236 13.77 13.84 -10.35
C ASP A 236 14.98 14.69 -9.91
N SER A 237 15.01 15.96 -10.32
CA SER A 237 16.09 16.87 -9.90
C SER A 237 16.07 17.22 -8.41
N LEU A 238 14.90 17.11 -7.75
CA LEU A 238 14.68 17.33 -6.33
C LEU A 238 14.71 16.03 -5.49
N GLY A 239 14.88 14.87 -6.14
CA GLY A 239 14.83 13.58 -5.44
C GLY A 239 13.42 13.18 -4.97
N ILE A 240 12.36 13.79 -5.52
CA ILE A 240 10.95 13.50 -5.19
C ILE A 240 10.45 12.34 -6.07
N ALA A 241 10.05 11.23 -5.43
CA ALA A 241 9.46 10.09 -6.12
C ALA A 241 8.01 10.38 -6.53
N LEU A 242 7.58 9.91 -7.72
CA LEU A 242 6.19 9.99 -8.15
C LEU A 242 5.54 8.60 -8.12
N MET A 243 4.36 8.53 -7.52
CA MET A 243 3.49 7.36 -7.52
C MET A 243 2.11 7.74 -8.07
N GLY A 244 1.64 7.00 -9.07
CA GLY A 244 0.33 7.18 -9.67
C GLY A 244 -0.67 6.15 -9.19
N ASP A 245 -1.95 6.51 -9.20
CA ASP A 245 -3.07 5.61 -8.93
C ASP A 245 -3.56 4.98 -10.23
N LEU A 246 -3.79 3.68 -10.20
CA LEU A 246 -4.31 2.92 -11.34
C LEU A 246 -5.53 2.10 -10.92
N THR A 247 -6.69 2.43 -11.49
CA THR A 247 -7.91 1.67 -11.27
C THR A 247 -7.90 0.38 -12.10
N THR A 248 -7.63 -0.76 -11.46
CA THR A 248 -7.61 -2.07 -12.12
C THR A 248 -8.94 -2.83 -12.00
N ASN A 249 -9.82 -2.40 -11.09
CA ASN A 249 -11.10 -3.06 -10.82
C ASN A 249 -12.19 -2.75 -11.86
N HIS A 250 -12.18 -1.55 -12.44
CA HIS A 250 -13.17 -1.10 -13.40
C HIS A 250 -12.58 -0.02 -14.33
N CYS A 251 -13.30 0.31 -15.40
CA CYS A 251 -13.07 1.48 -16.22
C CYS A 251 -14.33 2.35 -16.29
N GLY A 252 -14.19 3.60 -16.71
CA GLY A 252 -15.34 4.49 -16.91
C GLY A 252 -16.29 3.98 -18.00
N ALA A 253 -17.56 4.32 -17.89
CA ALA A 253 -18.59 3.94 -18.87
C ALA A 253 -18.31 4.49 -20.31
N GLY A 254 -17.45 5.50 -20.41
CA GLY A 254 -16.98 6.04 -21.69
C GLY A 254 -15.75 5.34 -22.27
N HIS A 255 -15.14 4.40 -21.56
CA HIS A 255 -13.94 3.72 -22.03
C HIS A 255 -14.23 2.88 -23.29
N PRO A 256 -13.38 2.93 -24.34
CA PRO A 256 -13.58 2.18 -25.58
C PRO A 256 -13.83 0.68 -25.38
N TRP A 257 -13.23 0.08 -24.37
CA TRP A 257 -13.44 -1.34 -24.07
C TRP A 257 -14.89 -1.65 -23.70
N ILE A 258 -15.49 -0.93 -22.75
CA ILE A 258 -16.88 -1.19 -22.36
C ILE A 258 -17.86 -0.78 -23.48
N VAL A 259 -17.57 0.31 -24.19
CA VAL A 259 -18.40 0.77 -25.33
C VAL A 259 -18.45 -0.29 -26.43
N LYS A 260 -17.31 -0.87 -26.83
CA LYS A 260 -17.25 -1.96 -27.81
C LYS A 260 -17.91 -3.24 -27.30
N ALA A 261 -17.65 -3.60 -26.02
CA ALA A 261 -18.25 -4.78 -25.41
C ALA A 261 -19.78 -4.72 -25.34
N LEU A 262 -20.37 -3.53 -25.16
CA LEU A 262 -21.81 -3.31 -25.16
C LEU A 262 -22.39 -3.37 -26.57
N LYS A 263 -21.70 -2.78 -27.56
CA LYS A 263 -22.14 -2.75 -28.97
C LYS A 263 -22.06 -4.12 -29.63
N ASN A 264 -21.06 -4.91 -29.35
CA ASN A 264 -20.83 -6.21 -29.98
C ASN A 264 -20.54 -7.31 -28.93
N ARG A 265 -21.52 -8.20 -28.74
CA ARG A 265 -21.40 -9.34 -27.81
C ARG A 265 -20.30 -10.34 -28.19
N LYS A 266 -19.80 -10.31 -29.44
CA LYS A 266 -18.72 -11.16 -29.94
C LYS A 266 -17.35 -10.46 -29.94
N SER A 267 -17.26 -9.20 -29.48
CA SER A 267 -15.98 -8.50 -29.43
C SER A 267 -15.03 -9.12 -28.40
N ARG A 268 -13.72 -8.98 -28.64
CA ARG A 268 -12.69 -9.36 -27.68
C ARG A 268 -12.89 -8.64 -26.34
N GLU A 269 -13.26 -7.38 -26.38
CA GLU A 269 -13.46 -6.56 -25.20
C GLU A 269 -14.59 -7.07 -24.30
N ARG A 270 -15.50 -7.88 -24.83
CA ARG A 270 -16.54 -8.53 -24.03
C ARG A 270 -15.97 -9.45 -22.95
N SER A 271 -14.85 -10.11 -23.21
CA SER A 271 -14.19 -11.00 -22.25
C SER A 271 -13.44 -10.28 -21.14
N PHE A 272 -13.29 -8.96 -21.23
CA PHE A 272 -12.64 -8.16 -20.17
C PHE A 272 -13.52 -7.90 -18.97
N PHE A 273 -14.84 -8.20 -19.06
CA PHE A 273 -15.82 -7.84 -18.07
C PHE A 273 -16.62 -9.04 -17.58
N TYR A 274 -16.96 -9.03 -16.31
CA TYR A 274 -17.95 -9.94 -15.73
C TYR A 274 -19.37 -9.43 -16.04
N TRP A 275 -20.21 -10.28 -16.62
CA TRP A 275 -21.56 -9.91 -17.07
C TRP A 275 -22.61 -10.50 -16.16
N ASN A 276 -23.51 -9.67 -15.62
CA ASN A 276 -24.64 -10.09 -14.83
C ASN A 276 -25.89 -10.22 -15.73
N ASN A 277 -26.26 -11.44 -16.07
CA ASN A 277 -27.44 -11.71 -16.92
C ASN A 277 -28.78 -11.33 -16.27
N ARG A 278 -28.79 -11.06 -14.96
CA ARG A 278 -29.99 -10.64 -14.22
C ARG A 278 -30.22 -9.13 -14.24
N SER A 279 -29.27 -8.34 -14.67
CA SER A 279 -29.43 -6.89 -14.79
C SER A 279 -29.96 -6.51 -16.17
N LYS A 280 -30.83 -5.48 -16.24
CA LYS A 280 -31.40 -4.95 -17.49
C LYS A 280 -30.31 -4.57 -18.51
N HIS A 281 -29.14 -4.22 -18.07
CA HIS A 281 -28.01 -3.80 -18.90
C HIS A 281 -26.89 -4.86 -18.99
N GLY A 282 -27.04 -6.02 -18.35
CA GLY A 282 -26.01 -7.07 -18.35
C GLY A 282 -24.73 -6.75 -17.56
N TYR A 283 -24.67 -5.63 -16.84
CA TYR A 283 -23.56 -5.23 -15.98
C TYR A 283 -24.07 -4.38 -14.81
N LYS A 284 -23.33 -4.35 -13.71
CA LYS A 284 -23.54 -3.35 -12.65
C LYS A 284 -22.80 -2.07 -13.03
N VAL A 285 -23.50 -0.95 -13.05
CA VAL A 285 -22.86 0.37 -13.00
C VAL A 285 -22.44 0.55 -11.55
N GLY A 286 -21.15 0.59 -11.30
CA GLY A 286 -20.60 0.72 -9.97
C GLY A 286 -21.04 2.01 -9.30
N GLY A 287 -21.22 1.94 -8.01
CA GLY A 287 -21.58 3.07 -7.16
C GLY A 287 -22.68 2.71 -6.15
N ASP A 288 -22.50 1.61 -5.42
CA ASP A 288 -23.12 1.37 -4.10
C ASP A 288 -22.10 0.72 -3.18
#